data_cce159652528518ed0d307cd88fb09a6
#
_entry.id   cce159652528518ed0d307cd88fb09a6
#
_cell.length_a   1.000
_cell.length_b   1.000
_cell.length_c   1.000
_cell.angle_alpha   90.00
_cell.angle_beta   90.00
_cell.angle_gamma   90.00
#
_symmetry.space_group_name_H-M   'P 1'
#
loop_
_entity.id
_entity.type
_entity.pdbx_description
1 polymer ?
#
loop_
_entity_poly.entity_id
_entity_poly.type
_entity_poly.pdbx_seq_one_letter_code
_entity_poly.pdbx_strand_id
1 'polypeptide(L)'
;MNRHILVRNMEVKCVGPRELVQNGIASETVTLGLDHWYDGLEVTLVLGSGENARAAEWTGEPMEVPQNLLETVGPLAVSVVGRLGGDVRITSKAAPDCLEVVESGAIDARSE
;
A
#
# COMPACT_ATOMS: atom_id res chain seq x y z
N MET A 1 10.70 -6.20 4.56
CA MET A 1 10.91 -4.81 5.00
C MET A 1 9.56 -4.12 5.15
N ASN A 2 9.34 -3.45 6.25
CA ASN A 2 8.06 -2.81 6.53
C ASN A 2 8.08 -1.34 6.11
N ARG A 3 7.00 -0.90 5.48
CA ARG A 3 6.83 0.50 5.07
C ARG A 3 5.70 1.12 5.86
N HIS A 4 5.91 2.37 6.26
CA HIS A 4 4.90 3.12 7.00
C HIS A 4 4.19 4.08 6.07
N ILE A 5 2.87 4.05 6.10
CA ILE A 5 2.02 4.96 5.36
C ILE A 5 1.22 5.77 6.38
N LEU A 6 1.45 7.06 6.40
CA LEU A 6 0.73 7.97 7.30
C LEU A 6 -0.47 8.55 6.58
N VAL A 7 -1.64 8.48 7.21
CA VAL A 7 -2.86 9.05 6.70
C VAL A 7 -3.31 10.15 7.64
N ARG A 8 -3.34 11.38 7.14
CA ARG A 8 -3.76 12.55 7.89
C ARG A 8 -4.96 13.16 7.18
N ASN A 9 -6.16 12.98 7.75
CA ASN A 9 -7.40 13.34 7.12
C ASN A 9 -7.51 12.61 5.77
N MET A 10 -7.49 13.32 4.65
CA MET A 10 -7.55 12.72 3.32
C MET A 10 -6.19 12.63 2.63
N GLU A 11 -5.13 13.04 3.30
CA GLU A 11 -3.78 13.02 2.71
C GLU A 11 -3.04 11.74 3.08
N VAL A 12 -2.39 11.13 2.09
CA VAL A 12 -1.59 9.92 2.27
C VAL A 12 -0.12 10.27 2.03
N LYS A 13 0.73 9.86 2.97
CA LYS A 13 2.16 10.11 2.87
C LYS A 13 2.93 8.82 3.20
N CYS A 14 3.80 8.41 2.32
CA CYS A 14 4.71 7.30 2.59
C CYS A 14 5.95 7.80 3.33
N VAL A 15 6.34 7.05 4.36
CA VAL A 15 7.52 7.36 5.17
C VAL A 15 8.55 6.25 4.97
N GLY A 16 9.79 6.66 4.71
CA GLY A 16 10.88 5.72 4.47
C GLY A 16 11.01 5.34 3.00
N PRO A 17 11.69 4.24 2.70
CA PRO A 17 11.92 3.82 1.32
C PRO A 17 10.61 3.56 0.59
N ARG A 18 10.49 4.10 -0.61
CA ARG A 18 9.32 3.92 -1.48
C ARG A 18 9.39 2.66 -2.31
N GLU A 19 10.58 2.13 -2.48
CA GLU A 19 10.85 1.07 -3.44
C GLU A 19 10.47 -0.30 -2.91
N LEU A 20 9.79 -1.07 -3.75
CA LEU A 20 9.45 -2.46 -3.52
C LEU A 20 10.18 -3.27 -4.59
N VAL A 21 10.80 -4.37 -4.20
CA VAL A 21 11.54 -5.19 -5.16
C VAL A 21 10.58 -6.08 -5.94
N GLN A 22 10.70 -6.06 -7.26
CA GLN A 22 9.91 -6.91 -8.15
C GLN A 22 10.04 -8.39 -7.74
N ASN A 23 8.90 -9.06 -7.64
CA ASN A 23 8.82 -10.46 -7.21
C ASN A 23 9.36 -10.74 -5.81
N GLY A 24 9.62 -9.68 -5.03
CA GLY A 24 9.93 -9.85 -3.62
C GLY A 24 8.69 -10.35 -2.90
N ILE A 25 8.84 -11.37 -2.07
CA ILE A 25 7.72 -11.97 -1.35
C ILE A 25 7.98 -11.96 0.14
N ALA A 26 6.91 -11.96 0.93
CA ALA A 26 6.94 -12.10 2.38
C ALA A 26 7.74 -11.03 3.14
N SER A 27 8.72 -10.39 2.51
CA SER A 27 9.52 -9.36 3.14
C SER A 27 8.94 -7.96 3.00
N GLU A 28 7.94 -7.79 2.13
CA GLU A 28 7.34 -6.50 1.84
C GLU A 28 6.02 -6.34 2.58
N THR A 29 6.02 -5.53 3.62
CA THR A 29 4.83 -5.28 4.41
C THR A 29 4.55 -3.79 4.52
N VAL A 30 3.32 -3.46 4.89
CA VAL A 30 2.84 -2.09 5.03
C VAL A 30 2.14 -1.92 6.36
N THR A 31 2.44 -0.84 7.07
CA THR A 31 1.75 -0.46 8.30
C THR A 31 1.12 0.92 8.11
N LEU A 32 -0.15 1.05 8.45
CA LEU A 32 -0.85 2.33 8.38
C LEU A 32 -0.75 3.08 9.70
N GLY A 33 -0.45 4.37 9.63
CA GLY A 33 -0.56 5.27 10.76
C GLY A 33 -1.74 6.20 10.50
N LEU A 34 -2.87 5.91 11.12
CA LEU A 34 -4.12 6.65 10.91
C LEU A 34 -4.28 7.74 11.95
N ASP A 35 -4.88 8.86 11.55
CA ASP A 35 -5.23 9.92 12.49
C ASP A 35 -6.63 9.69 13.07
N HIS A 36 -7.10 10.63 13.90
CA HIS A 36 -8.35 10.48 14.63
C HIS A 36 -9.60 10.44 13.73
N TRP A 37 -9.51 10.89 12.49
CA TRP A 37 -10.63 10.86 11.55
C TRP A 37 -11.06 9.44 11.20
N TYR A 38 -10.16 8.48 11.41
CA TYR A 38 -10.43 7.06 11.13
C TYR A 38 -10.80 6.25 12.37
N ASP A 39 -10.88 6.90 13.54
CA ASP A 39 -11.22 6.21 14.78
C ASP A 39 -12.63 5.60 14.71
N GLY A 40 -12.74 4.34 15.05
CA GLY A 40 -14.01 3.63 15.06
C GLY A 40 -14.50 3.20 13.68
N LEU A 41 -13.73 3.45 12.62
CA LEU A 41 -14.10 3.06 11.26
C LEU A 41 -13.41 1.76 10.85
N GLU A 42 -14.07 1.04 9.94
CA GLU A 42 -13.43 -0.10 9.27
C GLU A 42 -12.59 0.47 8.14
N VAL A 43 -11.28 0.26 8.21
CA VAL A 43 -10.34 0.85 7.27
C VAL A 43 -9.89 -0.17 6.25
N THR A 44 -9.95 0.21 4.97
CA THR A 44 -9.49 -0.60 3.86
C THR A 44 -8.34 0.12 3.16
N LEU A 45 -7.23 -0.57 3.00
CA LEU A 45 -6.09 -0.09 2.22
C LEU A 45 -6.26 -0.55 0.78
N VAL A 46 -6.13 0.37 -0.16
CA VAL A 46 -6.18 0.06 -1.59
C VAL A 46 -4.81 0.32 -2.20
N LEU A 47 -4.22 -0.72 -2.77
CA LEU A 47 -2.93 -0.64 -3.46
C LEU A 47 -3.13 -0.87 -4.95
N GLY A 48 -2.45 -0.07 -5.76
CA GLY A 48 -2.56 -0.15 -7.20
C GLY A 48 -3.65 0.77 -7.75
N SER A 49 -3.90 0.67 -9.05
CA SER A 49 -4.89 1.49 -9.72
C SER A 49 -5.60 0.69 -10.79
N GLY A 50 -6.83 1.13 -11.11
CA GLY A 50 -7.64 0.49 -12.14
C GLY A 50 -7.92 -0.98 -11.84
N GLU A 51 -7.82 -1.81 -12.86
CA GLU A 51 -8.12 -3.24 -12.74
C GLU A 51 -7.12 -4.00 -11.89
N ASN A 52 -5.93 -3.45 -11.69
CA ASN A 52 -4.88 -4.08 -10.89
C ASN A 52 -4.96 -3.72 -9.42
N ALA A 53 -5.87 -2.85 -9.03
CA ALA A 53 -6.00 -2.45 -7.64
C ALA A 53 -6.41 -3.63 -6.76
N ARG A 54 -5.82 -3.70 -5.57
CA ARG A 54 -6.14 -4.70 -4.56
C ARG A 54 -6.49 -4.01 -3.25
N ALA A 55 -7.56 -4.45 -2.65
CA ALA A 55 -8.05 -3.90 -1.40
C ALA A 55 -7.86 -4.93 -0.29
N ALA A 56 -7.44 -4.46 0.90
CA ALA A 56 -7.28 -5.32 2.06
C ALA A 56 -7.70 -4.56 3.31
N GLU A 57 -8.38 -5.25 4.23
CA GLU A 57 -8.80 -4.64 5.48
C GLU A 57 -7.60 -4.43 6.40
N TRP A 58 -7.54 -3.24 7.00
CA TRP A 58 -6.50 -2.93 7.97
C TRP A 58 -6.90 -3.48 9.34
N THR A 59 -6.05 -4.33 9.90
CA THR A 59 -6.33 -5.00 11.17
C THR A 59 -5.53 -4.43 12.34
N GLY A 60 -4.67 -3.45 12.08
CA GLY A 60 -3.77 -2.91 13.10
C GLY A 60 -2.38 -3.53 13.07
N GLU A 61 -2.19 -4.57 12.28
CA GLU A 61 -0.89 -5.25 12.15
C GLU A 61 -0.33 -5.08 10.74
N PRO A 62 1.01 -5.17 10.58
CA PRO A 62 1.61 -5.06 9.25
C PRO A 62 0.98 -6.03 8.26
N MET A 63 0.68 -5.53 7.05
CA MET A 63 0.04 -6.31 5.99
C MET A 63 1.03 -6.58 4.87
N GLU A 64 1.00 -7.79 4.33
CA GLU A 64 1.82 -8.13 3.19
C GLU A 64 1.31 -7.44 1.93
N VAL A 65 2.23 -6.97 1.09
CA VAL A 65 1.87 -6.44 -0.22
C VAL A 65 1.49 -7.62 -1.11
N PRO A 66 0.30 -7.58 -1.75
CA PRO A 66 -0.11 -8.67 -2.64
C PRO A 66 0.93 -8.94 -3.72
N GLN A 67 1.30 -10.21 -3.89
CA GLN A 67 2.38 -10.59 -4.79
C GLN A 67 2.13 -10.19 -6.24
N ASN A 68 0.88 -10.24 -6.68
CA ASN A 68 0.55 -9.86 -8.06
C ASN A 68 0.86 -8.39 -8.36
N LEU A 69 0.91 -7.52 -7.34
CA LEU A 69 1.27 -6.13 -7.52
C LEU A 69 2.78 -5.94 -7.67
N LEU A 70 3.56 -6.92 -7.27
CA LEU A 70 5.02 -6.89 -7.36
C LEU A 70 5.56 -7.47 -8.67
N GLU A 71 4.69 -7.95 -9.54
CA GLU A 71 5.12 -8.57 -10.80
C GLU A 71 5.52 -7.56 -11.86
N THR A 72 4.99 -6.37 -11.80
CA THR A 72 5.21 -5.35 -12.82
C THR A 72 5.93 -4.13 -12.22
N VAL A 73 7.03 -3.74 -12.83
CA VAL A 73 7.77 -2.54 -12.45
C VAL A 73 6.93 -1.30 -12.76
N GLY A 74 6.96 -0.34 -11.84
CA GLY A 74 6.26 0.92 -12.02
C GLY A 74 5.69 1.47 -10.72
N PRO A 75 5.06 2.65 -10.79
CA PRO A 75 4.46 3.27 -9.61
C PRO A 75 3.27 2.47 -9.10
N LEU A 76 3.09 2.47 -7.78
CA LEU A 76 2.01 1.79 -7.11
C LEU A 76 1.22 2.80 -6.29
N ALA A 77 0.01 3.08 -6.70
CA ALA A 77 -0.84 4.05 -6.02
C ALA A 77 -1.34 3.50 -4.69
N VAL A 78 -1.54 4.39 -3.73
CA VAL A 78 -2.05 4.04 -2.41
C VAL A 78 -3.23 4.94 -2.08
N SER A 79 -4.31 4.36 -1.58
CA SER A 79 -5.43 5.10 -1.02
C SER A 79 -6.04 4.33 0.13
N VAL A 80 -6.83 5.00 0.94
CA VAL A 80 -7.43 4.43 2.14
C VAL A 80 -8.89 4.84 2.21
N VAL A 81 -9.75 3.90 2.59
CA VAL A 81 -11.19 4.12 2.75
C VAL A 81 -11.61 3.75 4.16
N GLY A 82 -12.32 4.63 4.83
CA GLY A 82 -12.92 4.36 6.14
C GLY A 82 -14.42 4.22 6.01
N ARG A 83 -14.97 3.14 6.54
CA ARG A 83 -16.40 2.84 6.51
C ARG A 83 -16.96 2.65 7.91
N LEU A 84 -18.25 2.91 8.03
CA LEU A 84 -18.98 2.62 9.26
C LEU A 84 -20.29 1.95 8.86
N GLY A 85 -20.45 0.70 9.27
CA GLY A 85 -21.65 -0.08 8.94
C GLY A 85 -21.84 -0.27 7.43
N GLY A 86 -20.75 -0.31 6.67
CA GLY A 86 -20.78 -0.46 5.23
C GLY A 86 -20.81 0.86 4.46
N ASP A 87 -21.12 1.98 5.12
CA ASP A 87 -21.17 3.30 4.49
C ASP A 87 -19.78 3.94 4.51
N VAL A 88 -19.38 4.48 3.37
CA VAL A 88 -18.12 5.24 3.27
C VAL A 88 -18.25 6.54 4.03
N ARG A 89 -17.35 6.76 5.00
CA ARG A 89 -17.32 7.99 5.80
C ARG A 89 -16.19 8.92 5.39
N ILE A 90 -15.07 8.33 4.97
CA ILE A 90 -13.92 9.12 4.55
C ILE A 90 -13.12 8.30 3.51
N THR A 91 -12.63 8.99 2.49
CA THR A 91 -11.76 8.39 1.47
C THR A 91 -10.58 9.31 1.29
N SER A 92 -9.38 8.76 1.34
CA SER A 92 -8.18 9.55 1.11
C SER A 92 -8.04 9.89 -0.36
N LYS A 93 -7.25 10.91 -0.65
CA LYS A 93 -6.78 11.17 -2.01
C LYS A 93 -5.85 10.03 -2.42
N ALA A 94 -5.84 9.68 -3.68
CA ALA A 94 -4.90 8.71 -4.19
C ALA A 94 -3.49 9.32 -4.17
N ALA A 95 -2.52 8.53 -3.73
CA ALA A 95 -1.10 8.90 -3.79
C ALA A 95 -0.44 8.03 -4.87
N PRO A 96 -0.43 8.46 -6.13
CA PRO A 96 -0.02 7.60 -7.25
C PRO A 96 1.46 7.20 -7.21
N ASP A 97 2.30 8.01 -6.58
CA ASP A 97 3.74 7.74 -6.50
C ASP A 97 4.19 7.36 -5.08
N CYS A 98 3.26 6.92 -4.24
CA CYS A 98 3.57 6.60 -2.85
C CYS A 98 4.56 5.44 -2.74
N LEU A 99 4.36 4.42 -3.54
CA LEU A 99 5.25 3.27 -3.64
C LEU A 99 5.65 3.04 -5.09
N GLU A 100 6.74 2.33 -5.29
CA GLU A 100 7.24 2.03 -6.63
C GLU A 100 7.84 0.63 -6.63
N VAL A 101 7.44 -0.18 -7.61
CA VAL A 101 8.03 -1.50 -7.82
C VAL A 101 9.25 -1.32 -8.72
N VAL A 102 10.42 -1.73 -8.21
CA VAL A 102 11.67 -1.62 -8.94
C VAL A 102 12.17 -3.00 -9.36
N GLU A 103 13.01 -3.02 -10.38
CA GLU A 103 13.56 -4.25 -10.92
C GLU A 103 14.39 -5.00 -9.87
N SER A 104 14.23 -6.32 -9.85
CA SER A 104 14.94 -7.17 -8.91
C SER A 104 16.40 -7.37 -9.35
N GLY A 105 17.33 -7.17 -8.41
CA GLY A 105 18.74 -7.48 -8.67
C GLY A 105 19.00 -8.97 -8.89
N ALA A 106 18.14 -9.84 -8.37
CA ALA A 106 18.28 -11.28 -8.56
C ALA A 106 18.08 -11.70 -10.01
N ILE A 107 17.30 -10.92 -10.78
CA ILE A 107 17.11 -11.19 -12.21
C ILE A 107 18.43 -11.05 -12.94
N ASP A 108 19.19 -10.02 -12.63
CA ASP A 108 20.49 -9.78 -13.25
C ASP A 108 21.48 -10.92 -12.93
N ALA A 109 21.47 -11.37 -11.69
CA ALA A 109 22.35 -12.47 -11.27
C ALA A 109 22.03 -13.76 -12.03
N ARG A 110 20.77 -13.99 -12.37
CA ARG A 110 20.34 -15.20 -13.06
C ARG A 110 20.61 -15.16 -14.55
N SER A 111 20.79 -13.99 -15.11
CA SER A 111 21.03 -13.85 -16.54
C SER A 111 22.50 -14.13 -16.92
N GLU A 112 23.32 -14.41 -15.96
CA GLU A 112 24.67 -14.86 -16.21
C GLU A 112 24.68 -16.34 -16.71
#